data_472a79b919c4d5f5e6c43713bf50450c
#
_entry.id   472a79b919c4d5f5e6c43713bf50450c
#
_cell.length_a   1.000
_cell.length_b   1.000
_cell.length_c   1.000
_cell.angle_alpha   90.00
_cell.angle_beta   90.00
_cell.angle_gamma   90.00
#
_symmetry.space_group_name_H-M   'P 1'
#
loop_
_entity.id
_entity.type
_entity.pdbx_description
1 polymer ?
#
loop_
_entity_poly.entity_id
_entity_poly.type
_entity_poly.pdbx_seq_one_letter_code
_entity_poly.pdbx_strand_id
1 'polypeptide(L)'
;MIYVLDTHVLIWYFIGSKRLKRKLKEKIEEVRNAGGRLLVPTIVLAEALAIAEKGKVEFDFQDMYQLIKNEPEFGIISFTPEILEEVMHTEIPEIHDRIIVATARFYRAGILTKDKIILESGEVERL
;
A
#
# COMPACT_ATOMS: atom_id res chain seq x y z
N MET A 1 -6.80 13.12 -2.50
CA MET A 1 -5.69 12.37 -1.90
C MET A 1 -5.92 10.87 -2.01
N ILE A 2 -5.15 10.22 -2.84
CA ILE A 2 -5.22 8.77 -3.03
C ILE A 2 -3.81 8.21 -2.99
N TYR A 3 -3.57 7.25 -2.10
CA TYR A 3 -2.26 6.62 -1.96
C TYR A 3 -2.38 5.11 -1.85
N VAL A 4 -1.44 4.42 -2.48
CA VAL A 4 -1.29 2.97 -2.34
C VAL A 4 -0.29 2.71 -1.21
N LEU A 5 -0.62 1.78 -0.34
CA LEU A 5 0.26 1.41 0.78
C LEU A 5 1.10 0.20 0.43
N ASP A 6 2.41 0.31 0.65
CA ASP A 6 3.33 -0.81 0.57
C ASP A 6 3.13 -1.73 1.79
N THR A 7 3.53 -2.98 1.67
CA THR A 7 3.28 -4.01 2.69
C THR A 7 3.80 -3.62 4.08
N HIS A 8 5.05 -3.19 4.18
CA HIS A 8 5.63 -2.87 5.50
C HIS A 8 4.99 -1.63 6.10
N VAL A 9 4.65 -0.64 5.27
CA VAL A 9 3.96 0.55 5.75
C VAL A 9 2.61 0.17 6.35
N LEU A 10 1.86 -0.69 5.67
CA LEU A 10 0.56 -1.15 6.16
C LEU A 10 0.70 -1.86 7.51
N ILE A 11 1.60 -2.85 7.59
CA ILE A 11 1.80 -3.62 8.82
C ILE A 11 2.23 -2.71 9.96
N TRP A 12 3.26 -1.89 9.73
CA TRP A 12 3.78 -1.00 10.76
C TRP A 12 2.75 0.02 11.23
N TYR A 13 1.92 0.50 10.33
CA TYR A 13 0.85 1.41 10.73
C TYR A 13 -0.15 0.70 11.64
N PHE A 14 -0.56 -0.50 11.25
CA PHE A 14 -1.53 -1.27 12.01
C PHE A 14 -1.05 -1.58 13.44
N ILE A 15 0.22 -2.00 13.58
CA ILE A 15 0.76 -2.37 14.90
C ILE A 15 1.33 -1.20 15.69
N GLY A 16 1.31 0.01 15.13
CA GLY A 16 1.88 1.18 15.78
C GLY A 16 3.39 1.10 15.95
N SER A 17 4.08 0.49 14.99
CA SER A 17 5.52 0.29 15.06
C SER A 17 6.29 1.60 14.91
N LYS A 18 7.36 1.73 15.70
CA LYS A 18 8.29 2.86 15.59
C LYS A 18 9.13 2.80 14.32
N ARG A 19 9.11 1.67 13.61
CA ARG A 19 9.78 1.56 12.33
C ARG A 19 9.12 2.39 11.25
N LEU A 20 7.81 2.69 11.43
CA LEU A 20 7.12 3.58 10.50
C LEU A 20 7.58 5.01 10.76
N LYS A 21 8.18 5.63 9.75
CA LYS A 21 8.64 7.00 9.88
C LYS A 21 7.46 7.91 10.18
N ARG A 22 7.68 8.87 11.07
CA ARG A 22 6.65 9.82 11.47
C ARG A 22 5.99 10.48 10.27
N LYS A 23 6.78 10.84 9.27
CA LYS A 23 6.30 11.52 8.07
C LYS A 23 5.26 10.68 7.33
N LEU A 24 5.51 9.37 7.23
CA LEU A 24 4.57 8.45 6.58
C LEU A 24 3.31 8.28 7.42
N LYS A 25 3.47 8.14 8.73
CA LYS A 25 2.32 8.04 9.62
C LYS A 25 1.46 9.29 9.54
N GLU A 26 2.07 10.46 9.54
CA GLU A 26 1.35 11.72 9.44
C GLU A 26 0.60 11.82 8.12
N LYS A 27 1.20 11.34 7.02
CA LYS A 27 0.53 11.35 5.73
C LYS A 27 -0.69 10.44 5.74
N ILE A 28 -0.57 9.25 6.31
CA ILE A 28 -1.72 8.34 6.41
C ILE A 28 -2.85 8.98 7.22
N GLU A 29 -2.51 9.58 8.36
CA GLU A 29 -3.52 10.24 9.20
C GLU A 29 -4.16 11.43 8.47
N GLU A 30 -3.36 12.17 7.73
CA GLU A 30 -3.87 13.29 6.94
C GLU A 30 -4.87 12.82 5.88
N VAL A 31 -4.54 11.75 5.17
CA VAL A 31 -5.42 11.19 4.15
C VAL A 31 -6.74 10.73 4.77
N ARG A 32 -6.66 10.03 5.90
CA ARG A 32 -7.85 9.56 6.59
C ARG A 32 -8.74 10.71 7.06
N ASN A 33 -8.15 11.76 7.60
CA ASN A 33 -8.88 12.90 8.11
C ASN A 33 -9.48 13.78 7.01
N ALA A 34 -8.88 13.75 5.83
CA ALA A 34 -9.32 14.58 4.71
C ALA A 34 -10.33 13.89 3.80
N GLY A 35 -10.78 12.69 4.15
CA GLY A 35 -11.70 11.94 3.31
C GLY A 35 -11.05 11.36 2.08
N GLY A 36 -9.73 11.18 2.10
CA GLY A 36 -8.99 10.56 1.00
C GLY A 36 -9.07 9.04 1.02
N ARG A 37 -8.30 8.41 0.16
CA ARG A 37 -8.33 6.96 0.01
C ARG A 37 -6.95 6.35 0.19
N LEU A 38 -6.91 5.25 0.93
CA LEU A 38 -5.72 4.43 1.12
C LEU A 38 -5.98 3.10 0.43
N LEU A 39 -5.32 2.86 -0.67
CA LEU A 39 -5.54 1.67 -1.47
C LEU A 39 -4.60 0.55 -1.03
N VAL A 40 -5.17 -0.63 -0.81
CA VAL A 40 -4.43 -1.81 -0.36
C VAL A 40 -4.58 -2.89 -1.42
N PRO A 41 -3.55 -3.08 -2.26
CA PRO A 41 -3.60 -4.15 -3.28
C PRO A 41 -3.67 -5.53 -2.63
N THR A 42 -4.38 -6.45 -3.27
CA THR A 42 -4.47 -7.81 -2.75
C THR A 42 -3.10 -8.48 -2.65
N ILE A 43 -2.15 -8.11 -3.52
CA ILE A 43 -0.77 -8.63 -3.41
C ILE A 43 -0.12 -8.20 -2.09
N VAL A 44 -0.40 -6.98 -1.63
CA VAL A 44 0.10 -6.49 -0.35
C VAL A 44 -0.48 -7.30 0.80
N LEU A 45 -1.78 -7.61 0.73
CA LEU A 45 -2.41 -8.44 1.75
C LEU A 45 -1.84 -9.85 1.75
N ALA A 46 -1.58 -10.43 0.58
CA ALA A 46 -0.97 -11.76 0.49
C ALA A 46 0.43 -11.76 1.12
N GLU A 47 1.22 -10.73 0.85
CA GLU A 47 2.55 -10.61 1.47
C GLU A 47 2.45 -10.44 2.99
N ALA A 48 1.50 -9.62 3.45
CA ALA A 48 1.30 -9.41 4.88
C ALA A 48 0.91 -10.72 5.57
N LEU A 49 0.05 -11.52 4.94
CA LEU A 49 -0.33 -12.81 5.47
C LEU A 49 0.90 -13.72 5.59
N ALA A 50 1.74 -13.77 4.56
CA ALA A 50 2.95 -14.57 4.60
C ALA A 50 3.90 -14.12 5.71
N ILE A 51 4.02 -12.82 5.93
CA ILE A 51 4.86 -12.28 7.00
C ILE A 51 4.32 -12.70 8.36
N ALA A 52 3.00 -12.62 8.54
CA ALA A 52 2.37 -13.04 9.80
C ALA A 52 2.60 -14.53 10.06
N GLU A 53 2.45 -15.36 9.04
CA GLU A 53 2.62 -16.82 9.17
C GLU A 53 4.06 -17.22 9.47
N LYS A 54 5.03 -16.46 8.95
CA LYS A 54 6.45 -16.72 9.23
C LYS A 54 6.88 -16.27 10.62
N GLY A 55 6.06 -15.47 11.28
CA GLY A 55 6.33 -15.02 12.64
C GLY A 55 7.46 -14.00 12.79
N LYS A 56 7.97 -13.45 11.70
CA LYS A 56 9.04 -12.44 11.77
C LYS A 56 8.55 -11.12 12.36
N VAL A 57 7.29 -10.81 12.15
CA VAL A 57 6.62 -9.68 12.75
C VAL A 57 5.35 -10.23 13.38
N GLU A 58 5.18 -10.01 14.69
CA GLU A 58 3.99 -10.50 15.37
C GLU A 58 2.83 -9.54 15.19
N PHE A 59 1.79 -10.02 14.54
CA PHE A 59 0.53 -9.29 14.46
C PHE A 59 -0.56 -10.25 14.02
N ASP A 60 -1.80 -9.89 14.33
CA ASP A 60 -2.95 -10.69 13.96
C ASP A 60 -3.45 -10.22 12.59
N PHE A 61 -3.20 -11.03 11.56
CA PHE A 61 -3.60 -10.68 10.21
C PHE A 61 -5.11 -10.49 10.08
N GLN A 62 -5.90 -11.33 10.74
CA GLN A 62 -7.36 -11.23 10.67
C GLN A 62 -7.85 -9.88 11.23
N ASP A 63 -7.27 -9.44 12.35
CA ASP A 63 -7.66 -8.15 12.93
C ASP A 63 -7.33 -7.00 11.98
N MET A 64 -6.16 -7.05 11.36
CA MET A 64 -5.78 -6.04 10.39
C MET A 64 -6.71 -6.04 9.18
N TYR A 65 -7.02 -7.23 8.68
CA TYR A 65 -7.90 -7.36 7.52
C TYR A 65 -9.30 -6.82 7.82
N GLN A 66 -9.84 -7.14 9.00
CA GLN A 66 -11.14 -6.62 9.40
C GLN A 66 -11.14 -5.10 9.53
N LEU A 67 -10.07 -4.54 10.08
CA LEU A 67 -9.94 -3.09 10.18
C LEU A 67 -9.99 -2.46 8.77
N ILE A 68 -9.22 -3.02 7.84
CA ILE A 68 -9.17 -2.50 6.47
C ILE A 68 -10.54 -2.56 5.81
N LYS A 69 -11.28 -3.66 6.02
CA LYS A 69 -12.61 -3.83 5.44
C LYS A 69 -13.63 -2.87 6.03
N ASN A 70 -13.49 -2.54 7.31
CA ASN A 70 -14.50 -1.78 8.02
C ASN A 70 -14.29 -0.27 7.99
N GLU A 71 -13.05 0.19 7.78
CA GLU A 71 -12.76 1.62 7.74
C GLU A 71 -12.95 2.15 6.32
N PRO A 72 -13.83 3.15 6.14
CA PRO A 72 -14.19 3.60 4.79
C PRO A 72 -13.05 4.21 3.99
N GLU A 73 -11.99 4.69 4.66
CA GLU A 73 -10.84 5.27 3.95
C GLU A 73 -10.01 4.22 3.22
N PHE A 74 -10.06 2.97 3.66
CA PHE A 74 -9.29 1.90 3.02
C PHE A 74 -10.07 1.26 1.89
N GLY A 75 -9.39 0.98 0.78
CA GLY A 75 -9.98 0.26 -0.34
C GLY A 75 -9.10 -0.91 -0.74
N ILE A 76 -9.67 -2.11 -0.74
CA ILE A 76 -8.95 -3.31 -1.20
C ILE A 76 -9.03 -3.34 -2.71
N ILE A 77 -7.88 -3.44 -3.37
CA ILE A 77 -7.79 -3.38 -4.83
C ILE A 77 -7.33 -4.73 -5.37
N SER A 78 -8.18 -5.34 -6.17
CA SER A 78 -7.86 -6.63 -6.80
C SER A 78 -6.83 -6.44 -7.90
N PHE A 79 -5.98 -7.45 -8.07
CA PHE A 79 -5.04 -7.49 -9.19
C PHE A 79 -5.80 -7.92 -10.44
N THR A 80 -6.14 -6.97 -11.29
CA THR A 80 -6.96 -7.20 -12.48
C THR A 80 -6.11 -7.30 -13.72
N PRO A 81 -6.68 -7.80 -14.85
CA PRO A 81 -5.98 -7.79 -16.14
C PRO A 81 -5.54 -6.39 -16.54
N GLU A 82 -6.32 -5.36 -16.24
CA GLU A 82 -5.97 -3.98 -16.58
C GLU A 82 -4.71 -3.54 -15.83
N ILE A 83 -4.60 -3.93 -14.57
CA ILE A 83 -3.39 -3.62 -13.79
C ILE A 83 -2.21 -4.43 -14.32
N LEU A 84 -2.43 -5.68 -14.69
CA LEU A 84 -1.38 -6.50 -15.31
C LEU A 84 -0.82 -5.84 -16.56
N GLU A 85 -1.68 -5.24 -17.38
CA GLU A 85 -1.22 -4.54 -18.56
C GLU A 85 -0.32 -3.37 -18.19
N GLU A 86 -0.65 -2.65 -17.12
CA GLU A 86 0.23 -1.59 -16.62
C GLU A 86 1.57 -2.15 -16.13
N VAL A 87 1.55 -3.33 -15.51
CA VAL A 87 2.79 -4.00 -15.06
C VAL A 87 3.74 -4.21 -16.23
N MET A 88 3.21 -4.58 -17.39
CA MET A 88 4.03 -4.83 -18.57
C MET A 88 4.75 -3.58 -19.07
N HIS A 89 4.29 -2.41 -18.67
CA HIS A 89 4.88 -1.12 -19.09
C HIS A 89 5.78 -0.51 -18.01
N THR A 90 5.98 -1.17 -16.89
CA THR A 90 6.89 -0.70 -15.84
C THR A 90 8.22 -1.41 -15.96
N GLU A 91 9.31 -0.72 -15.61
CA GLU A 91 10.66 -1.26 -15.74
C GLU A 91 11.32 -1.60 -14.41
N ILE A 92 10.54 -1.59 -13.33
CA ILE A 92 11.04 -1.95 -12.01
C ILE A 92 11.31 -3.46 -11.99
N PRO A 93 12.51 -3.90 -11.53
CA PRO A 93 12.89 -5.32 -11.63
C PRO A 93 12.06 -6.28 -10.80
N GLU A 94 11.69 -5.89 -9.58
CA GLU A 94 11.01 -6.80 -8.66
C GLU A 94 9.51 -6.79 -8.90
N ILE A 95 8.92 -7.97 -9.09
CA ILE A 95 7.54 -8.09 -9.57
C ILE A 95 6.52 -7.49 -8.59
N HIS A 96 6.71 -7.66 -7.28
CA HIS A 96 5.77 -7.11 -6.30
C HIS A 96 5.77 -5.59 -6.34
N ASP A 97 6.96 -4.99 -6.46
CA ASP A 97 7.08 -3.54 -6.58
C ASP A 97 6.44 -3.05 -7.88
N ARG A 98 6.58 -3.82 -8.96
CA ARG A 98 5.95 -3.47 -10.24
C ARG A 98 4.43 -3.45 -10.10
N ILE A 99 3.87 -4.42 -9.38
CA ILE A 99 2.41 -4.49 -9.19
C ILE A 99 1.93 -3.29 -8.37
N ILE A 100 2.66 -2.92 -7.33
CA ILE A 100 2.31 -1.76 -6.51
C ILE A 100 2.34 -0.48 -7.35
N VAL A 101 3.41 -0.29 -8.11
CA VAL A 101 3.55 0.88 -8.98
C VAL A 101 2.46 0.91 -10.06
N ALA A 102 2.20 -0.25 -10.68
CA ALA A 102 1.17 -0.34 -11.72
C ALA A 102 -0.21 -0.01 -11.15
N THR A 103 -0.50 -0.48 -9.94
CA THR A 103 -1.76 -0.17 -9.26
C THR A 103 -1.89 1.33 -9.04
N ALA A 104 -0.82 1.95 -8.56
CA ALA A 104 -0.81 3.39 -8.33
C ALA A 104 -1.02 4.17 -9.63
N ARG A 105 -0.36 3.76 -10.70
CA ARG A 105 -0.53 4.40 -12.01
C ARG A 105 -1.96 4.27 -12.50
N PHE A 106 -2.52 3.08 -12.37
CA PHE A 106 -3.89 2.82 -12.83
C PHE A 106 -4.89 3.73 -12.12
N TYR A 107 -4.71 3.97 -10.84
CA TYR A 107 -5.61 4.80 -10.04
C TYR A 107 -5.15 6.25 -9.91
N ARG A 108 -4.06 6.61 -10.56
CA ARG A 108 -3.46 7.94 -10.45
C ARG A 108 -3.17 8.31 -8.99
N ALA A 109 -2.61 7.35 -8.27
CA ALA A 109 -2.34 7.47 -6.85
C ALA A 109 -0.86 7.65 -6.59
N GLY A 110 -0.51 8.22 -5.44
CA GLY A 110 0.86 8.19 -4.95
C GLY A 110 1.11 6.85 -4.26
N ILE A 111 2.34 6.64 -3.81
CA ILE A 111 2.72 5.43 -3.09
C ILE A 111 3.38 5.82 -1.78
N LEU A 112 2.97 5.17 -0.69
CA LEU A 112 3.64 5.30 0.60
C LEU A 112 4.43 4.03 0.84
N THR A 113 5.76 4.14 0.81
CA THR A 113 6.66 3.02 1.04
C THR A 113 7.51 3.29 2.27
N LYS A 114 8.17 2.27 2.79
CA LYS A 114 8.93 2.37 4.04
C LYS A 114 10.03 3.43 4.02
N ASP A 115 10.51 3.78 2.83
CA ASP A 115 11.61 4.73 2.73
C ASP A 115 11.16 6.15 2.42
N LYS A 116 10.08 6.29 1.68
CA LYS A 116 9.67 7.62 1.22
C LYS A 116 8.28 7.57 0.60
N ILE A 117 7.76 8.79 0.34
CA ILE A 117 6.56 8.96 -0.45
C ILE A 117 7.00 9.07 -1.90
N ILE A 118 6.49 8.18 -2.75
CA ILE A 118 6.83 8.20 -4.18
C ILE A 118 5.62 8.75 -4.92
N LEU A 119 5.70 10.02 -5.28
CA LEU A 119 4.63 10.69 -6.04
C LEU A 119 4.96 10.79 -7.52
N GLU A 120 6.24 10.84 -7.84
CA GLU A 120 6.70 11.19 -9.18
C GLU A 120 7.96 10.45 -9.55
N SER A 121 7.90 9.14 -9.53
CA SER A 121 9.06 8.32 -9.83
C SER A 121 9.33 8.21 -11.33
N GLY A 122 8.45 8.76 -12.16
CA GLY A 122 8.45 8.48 -13.58
C GLY A 122 7.64 7.24 -13.90
N GLU A 123 7.46 6.40 -12.88
CA GLU A 123 6.65 5.18 -12.98
C GLU A 123 5.22 5.44 -12.52
N VAL A 124 5.03 6.43 -11.67
CA VAL A 124 3.74 6.78 -11.10
C VAL A 124 3.31 8.13 -11.64
N GLU A 125 2.03 8.26 -11.95
CA GLU A 125 1.52 9.50 -12.48
C GLU A 125 1.54 10.58 -11.41
N ARG A 126 1.86 11.80 -11.83
CA ARG A 126 1.93 12.95 -10.95
C ARG A 126 0.53 13.30 -10.43
N LEU A 127 0.41 13.52 -9.15
CA LEU A 127 -0.84 13.91 -8.52
C LEU A 127 -1.00 15.42 -8.49
#